data_6447f384f00430f67d90169e7985bfbd
#
_entry.id   6447f384f00430f67d90169e7985bfbd
#
_cell.length_a   1.000
_cell.length_b   1.000
_cell.length_c   1.000
_cell.angle_alpha   90.00
_cell.angle_beta   90.00
_cell.angle_gamma   90.00
#
_symmetry.space_group_name_H-M   'P 1'
#
loop_
_entity.id
_entity.type
_entity.pdbx_description
1 polymer ?
#
loop_
_entity_poly.entity_id
_entity_poly.type
_entity_poly.pdbx_seq_one_letter_code
_entity_poly.pdbx_strand_id
1 'polypeptide(L)'
;MTTDVISADLKTVLRRLKLGRMLDTLPERLVLARQQKMPHQDFLTLVLADEASRRDSLAVVLRVQRGHLDPALQLDAWDATAKVTFDRALLNELTTLRFLEAHAHVAIIGPVGVGKTFLAHALGHIACRRGRTVLAMRTDHMLKTLKHARLDNSYDAEVRKLLAVDLLILDDFALDTLDPTESRDLYEILTERHRAGSIIVTSNRGPDEWLITFADPLRAQSAIDRFTSNAYDLVIEGESYRQRLKPTLKSAAP
;
A
#
# COMPACT_ATOMS: atom_id res chain seq x y z
N MET A 1 15.63 -0.75 -45.72
CA MET A 1 15.60 -0.77 -44.24
C MET A 1 15.92 -2.20 -43.82
N THR A 2 17.17 -2.53 -43.51
CA THR A 2 17.53 -3.85 -43.02
C THR A 2 17.06 -3.98 -41.58
N THR A 3 15.98 -4.71 -41.39
CA THR A 3 15.53 -5.11 -40.07
C THR A 3 16.66 -5.90 -39.42
N ASP A 4 17.22 -5.41 -38.34
CA ASP A 4 18.27 -6.13 -37.59
C ASP A 4 17.69 -7.42 -37.05
N VAL A 5 17.97 -8.50 -37.78
CA VAL A 5 17.55 -9.84 -37.36
C VAL A 5 18.47 -10.27 -36.22
N ILE A 6 17.92 -10.28 -34.98
CA ILE A 6 18.64 -10.81 -33.83
C ILE A 6 18.97 -12.30 -34.11
N SER A 7 20.24 -12.68 -33.96
CA SER A 7 20.69 -14.04 -34.21
C SER A 7 19.98 -15.07 -33.30
N ALA A 8 19.83 -16.28 -33.81
CA ALA A 8 19.22 -17.40 -33.07
C ALA A 8 19.98 -17.69 -31.77
N ASP A 9 21.32 -17.61 -31.85
CA ASP A 9 22.20 -17.83 -30.70
C ASP A 9 21.99 -16.81 -29.59
N LEU A 10 21.91 -15.51 -29.95
CA LEU A 10 21.66 -14.46 -28.97
C LEU A 10 20.27 -14.62 -28.33
N LYS A 11 19.23 -14.97 -29.10
CA LYS A 11 17.90 -15.28 -28.57
C LYS A 11 17.93 -16.40 -27.54
N THR A 12 18.70 -17.46 -27.85
CA THR A 12 18.84 -18.62 -26.96
C THR A 12 19.55 -18.26 -25.66
N VAL A 13 20.65 -17.51 -25.74
CA VAL A 13 21.43 -17.06 -24.58
C VAL A 13 20.55 -16.14 -23.67
N LEU A 14 19.86 -15.16 -24.26
CA LEU A 14 18.99 -14.25 -23.49
C LEU A 14 17.89 -15.01 -22.77
N ARG A 15 17.25 -15.99 -23.43
CA ARG A 15 16.23 -16.83 -22.79
C ARG A 15 16.79 -17.65 -21.64
N ARG A 16 17.97 -18.28 -21.83
CA ARG A 16 18.65 -19.05 -20.77
C ARG A 16 18.99 -18.20 -19.56
N LEU A 17 19.38 -16.95 -19.76
CA LEU A 17 19.63 -15.95 -18.69
C LEU A 17 18.37 -15.30 -18.12
N LYS A 18 17.17 -15.72 -18.53
CA LYS A 18 15.88 -15.09 -18.15
C LYS A 18 15.80 -13.60 -18.55
N LEU A 19 16.49 -13.22 -19.60
CA LEU A 19 16.50 -11.89 -20.21
C LEU A 19 15.69 -11.84 -21.52
N GLY A 20 14.82 -12.81 -21.76
CA GLY A 20 14.06 -12.95 -23.02
C GLY A 20 13.19 -11.75 -23.37
N ARG A 21 12.76 -10.97 -22.38
CA ARG A 21 11.97 -9.75 -22.60
C ARG A 21 12.78 -8.59 -23.21
N MET A 22 14.10 -8.61 -23.11
CA MET A 22 14.94 -7.66 -23.82
C MET A 22 14.77 -7.75 -25.34
N LEU A 23 14.34 -8.91 -25.86
CA LEU A 23 14.08 -9.09 -27.29
C LEU A 23 12.98 -8.16 -27.83
N ASP A 24 12.10 -7.66 -26.98
CA ASP A 24 10.99 -6.78 -27.35
C ASP A 24 11.53 -5.37 -27.73
N THR A 25 12.59 -4.88 -27.07
CA THR A 25 13.17 -3.53 -27.29
C THR A 25 14.52 -3.57 -28.02
N LEU A 26 15.23 -4.70 -28.01
CA LEU A 26 16.59 -4.83 -28.54
C LEU A 26 16.74 -4.40 -30.02
N PRO A 27 15.80 -4.68 -30.95
CA PRO A 27 15.91 -4.21 -32.34
C PRO A 27 15.99 -2.68 -32.44
N GLU A 28 15.15 -1.97 -31.70
CA GLU A 28 15.13 -0.50 -31.70
C GLU A 28 16.41 0.07 -31.11
N ARG A 29 16.92 -0.54 -30.04
CA ARG A 29 18.19 -0.14 -29.38
C ARG A 29 19.41 -0.36 -30.28
N LEU A 30 19.42 -1.42 -31.08
CA LEU A 30 20.46 -1.70 -32.09
C LEU A 30 20.48 -0.62 -33.18
N VAL A 31 19.30 -0.24 -33.68
CA VAL A 31 19.18 0.85 -34.68
C VAL A 31 19.69 2.19 -34.09
N LEU A 32 19.27 2.53 -32.87
CA LEU A 32 19.70 3.73 -32.18
C LEU A 32 21.22 3.78 -31.98
N ALA A 33 21.80 2.66 -31.51
CA ALA A 33 23.24 2.56 -31.28
C ALA A 33 24.05 2.79 -32.56
N ARG A 34 23.61 2.25 -33.71
CA ARG A 34 24.26 2.47 -35.00
C ARG A 34 24.15 3.92 -35.45
N GLN A 35 22.98 4.52 -35.35
CA GLN A 35 22.75 5.93 -35.72
C GLN A 35 23.63 6.89 -34.93
N GLN A 36 23.78 6.63 -33.64
CA GLN A 36 24.56 7.46 -32.71
C GLN A 36 26.04 7.07 -32.60
N LYS A 37 26.48 6.01 -33.34
CA LYS A 37 27.84 5.44 -33.21
C LYS A 37 28.20 5.18 -31.76
N MET A 38 27.26 4.62 -31.00
CA MET A 38 27.36 4.42 -29.56
C MET A 38 28.48 3.44 -29.21
N PRO A 39 29.33 3.74 -28.21
CA PRO A 39 30.32 2.79 -27.69
C PRO A 39 29.63 1.52 -27.17
N HIS A 40 30.32 0.38 -27.30
CA HIS A 40 29.75 -0.93 -26.91
C HIS A 40 29.33 -0.97 -25.44
N GLN A 41 30.10 -0.32 -24.55
CA GLN A 41 29.76 -0.24 -23.12
C GLN A 41 28.49 0.52 -22.88
N ASP A 42 28.28 1.66 -23.55
CA ASP A 42 27.08 2.48 -23.42
C ASP A 42 25.83 1.74 -23.95
N PHE A 43 26.00 1.02 -25.07
CA PHE A 43 24.92 0.18 -25.60
C PHE A 43 24.52 -0.93 -24.60
N LEU A 44 25.49 -1.64 -24.00
CA LEU A 44 25.20 -2.65 -22.97
C LEU A 44 24.48 -2.02 -21.76
N THR A 45 24.97 -0.86 -21.31
CA THR A 45 24.34 -0.12 -20.20
C THR A 45 22.90 0.24 -20.53
N LEU A 46 22.64 0.76 -21.72
CA LEU A 46 21.29 1.13 -22.16
C LEU A 46 20.33 -0.07 -22.14
N VAL A 47 20.73 -1.18 -22.76
CA VAL A 47 19.86 -2.36 -22.89
C VAL A 47 19.62 -3.04 -21.54
N LEU A 48 20.65 -3.10 -20.68
CA LEU A 48 20.52 -3.66 -19.33
C LEU A 48 19.69 -2.73 -18.41
N ALA A 49 19.81 -1.41 -18.55
CA ALA A 49 19.00 -0.45 -17.82
C ALA A 49 17.50 -0.55 -18.17
N ASP A 50 17.17 -0.77 -19.46
CA ASP A 50 15.79 -1.03 -19.87
C ASP A 50 15.22 -2.28 -19.15
N GLU A 51 15.96 -3.35 -19.09
CA GLU A 51 15.53 -4.58 -18.42
C GLU A 51 15.44 -4.42 -16.90
N ALA A 52 16.39 -3.71 -16.28
CA ALA A 52 16.33 -3.39 -14.85
C ALA A 52 15.06 -2.57 -14.54
N SER A 53 14.80 -1.49 -15.28
CA SER A 53 13.62 -0.65 -15.12
C SER A 53 12.31 -1.44 -15.30
N ARG A 54 12.26 -2.33 -16.30
CA ARG A 54 11.12 -3.23 -16.52
C ARG A 54 10.89 -4.16 -15.32
N ARG A 55 11.96 -4.76 -14.78
CA ARG A 55 11.87 -5.64 -13.59
C ARG A 55 11.40 -4.89 -12.36
N ASP A 56 11.94 -3.70 -12.15
CA ASP A 56 11.54 -2.84 -11.00
C ASP A 56 10.06 -2.47 -11.10
N SER A 57 9.60 -2.07 -12.29
CA SER A 57 8.19 -1.76 -12.53
C SER A 57 7.28 -2.97 -12.27
N LEU A 58 7.67 -4.16 -12.76
CA LEU A 58 6.92 -5.39 -12.51
C LEU A 58 6.91 -5.75 -11.02
N ALA A 59 8.02 -5.58 -10.32
CA ALA A 59 8.11 -5.84 -8.90
C ALA A 59 7.18 -4.93 -8.09
N VAL A 60 7.03 -3.65 -8.49
CA VAL A 60 6.05 -2.72 -7.89
C VAL A 60 4.63 -3.23 -8.10
N VAL A 61 4.27 -3.60 -9.33
CA VAL A 61 2.92 -4.13 -9.65
C VAL A 61 2.60 -5.36 -8.78
N LEU A 62 3.54 -6.29 -8.67
CA LEU A 62 3.37 -7.49 -7.85
C LEU A 62 3.24 -7.17 -6.35
N ARG A 63 3.97 -6.17 -5.82
CA ARG A 63 3.82 -5.73 -4.43
C ARG A 63 2.45 -5.13 -4.19
N VAL A 64 1.97 -4.27 -5.10
CA VAL A 64 0.63 -3.65 -5.03
C VAL A 64 -0.46 -4.72 -5.02
N GLN A 65 -0.40 -5.71 -5.93
CA GLN A 65 -1.36 -6.81 -5.99
C GLN A 65 -1.36 -7.66 -4.71
N ARG A 66 -0.17 -8.07 -4.24
CA ARG A 66 -0.03 -8.86 -3.01
C ARG A 66 -0.42 -8.07 -1.77
N GLY A 67 -0.25 -6.75 -1.81
CA GLY A 67 -0.64 -5.84 -0.75
C GLY A 67 -2.13 -5.51 -0.74
N HIS A 68 -2.93 -6.04 -1.67
CA HIS A 68 -4.37 -5.78 -1.82
C HIS A 68 -4.69 -4.28 -1.93
N LEU A 69 -3.76 -3.50 -2.51
CA LEU A 69 -3.98 -2.08 -2.71
C LEU A 69 -4.85 -1.84 -3.95
N ASP A 70 -5.84 -0.95 -3.82
CA ASP A 70 -6.67 -0.54 -4.95
C ASP A 70 -5.83 0.32 -5.91
N PRO A 71 -5.64 -0.09 -7.18
CA PRO A 71 -4.84 0.65 -8.16
C PRO A 71 -5.32 2.09 -8.44
N ALA A 72 -6.60 2.37 -8.19
CA ALA A 72 -7.18 3.70 -8.40
C ALA A 72 -6.85 4.70 -7.29
N LEU A 73 -6.47 4.21 -6.10
CA LEU A 73 -6.25 5.05 -4.92
C LEU A 73 -4.78 5.49 -4.81
N GLN A 74 -4.30 6.22 -5.80
CA GLN A 74 -2.95 6.80 -5.83
C GLN A 74 -3.01 8.30 -5.57
N LEU A 75 -1.95 8.86 -4.97
CA LEU A 75 -1.94 10.25 -4.54
C LEU A 75 -2.18 11.24 -5.70
N ASP A 76 -1.69 10.89 -6.90
CA ASP A 76 -1.88 11.70 -8.11
C ASP A 76 -3.36 11.78 -8.56
N ALA A 77 -4.18 10.81 -8.13
CA ALA A 77 -5.63 10.78 -8.39
C ALA A 77 -6.45 11.51 -7.30
N TRP A 78 -5.78 12.13 -6.31
CA TRP A 78 -6.48 12.90 -5.28
C TRP A 78 -7.17 14.13 -5.89
N ASP A 79 -8.47 14.25 -5.65
CA ASP A 79 -9.23 15.44 -6.07
C ASP A 79 -8.91 16.63 -5.17
N ALA A 80 -8.07 17.55 -5.66
CA ALA A 80 -7.70 18.77 -4.94
C ALA A 80 -8.90 19.73 -4.68
N THR A 81 -10.05 19.51 -5.36
CA THR A 81 -11.28 20.30 -5.17
C THR A 81 -12.18 19.73 -4.06
N ALA A 82 -11.78 18.60 -3.46
CA ALA A 82 -12.51 18.03 -2.33
C ALA A 82 -12.57 19.04 -1.17
N LYS A 83 -13.77 19.22 -0.62
CA LYS A 83 -13.99 20.12 0.51
C LYS A 83 -13.59 19.45 1.83
N VAL A 84 -12.32 19.14 1.94
CA VAL A 84 -11.71 18.54 3.13
C VAL A 84 -10.48 19.33 3.53
N THR A 85 -10.23 19.36 4.82
CA THR A 85 -9.06 19.98 5.44
C THR A 85 -8.30 18.95 6.23
N PHE A 86 -6.99 18.98 6.14
CA PHE A 86 -6.06 18.16 6.92
C PHE A 86 -4.67 18.82 6.91
N ASP A 87 -3.80 18.42 7.79
CA ASP A 87 -2.42 18.88 7.82
C ASP A 87 -1.64 18.38 6.59
N ARG A 88 -1.45 19.27 5.61
CA ARG A 88 -0.70 18.97 4.38
C ARG A 88 0.79 18.78 4.64
N ALA A 89 1.35 19.46 5.66
CA ALA A 89 2.76 19.32 6.00
C ALA A 89 3.01 17.92 6.57
N LEU A 90 2.12 17.44 7.44
CA LEU A 90 2.17 16.08 7.96
C LEU A 90 1.99 15.06 6.83
N LEU A 91 1.02 15.22 5.93
CA LEU A 91 0.86 14.30 4.80
C LEU A 91 2.14 14.26 3.94
N ASN A 92 2.76 15.41 3.63
CA ASN A 92 4.01 15.46 2.90
C ASN A 92 5.13 14.73 3.63
N GLU A 93 5.23 14.88 4.96
CA GLU A 93 6.17 14.12 5.78
C GLU A 93 5.92 12.61 5.68
N LEU A 94 4.65 12.16 5.78
CA LEU A 94 4.29 10.75 5.65
C LEU A 94 4.66 10.16 4.27
N THR A 95 4.60 10.97 3.19
CA THR A 95 5.02 10.52 1.85
C THR A 95 6.52 10.26 1.74
N THR A 96 7.33 10.80 2.64
CA THR A 96 8.77 10.47 2.72
C THR A 96 9.03 9.06 3.19
N LEU A 97 8.07 8.43 3.87
CA LEU A 97 8.12 7.09 4.50
C LEU A 97 9.12 6.95 5.65
N ARG A 98 9.62 8.06 6.21
CA ARG A 98 10.52 8.00 7.39
C ARG A 98 9.86 7.32 8.58
N PHE A 99 8.52 7.40 8.69
CA PHE A 99 7.78 6.69 9.72
C PHE A 99 7.94 5.15 9.64
N LEU A 100 8.14 4.58 8.45
CA LEU A 100 8.43 3.14 8.31
C LEU A 100 9.80 2.77 8.86
N GLU A 101 10.80 3.62 8.68
CA GLU A 101 12.16 3.40 9.20
C GLU A 101 12.20 3.54 10.72
N ALA A 102 11.37 4.42 11.26
CA ALA A 102 11.20 4.61 12.71
C ALA A 102 10.24 3.59 13.35
N HIS A 103 9.64 2.67 12.57
CA HIS A 103 8.57 1.78 13.01
C HIS A 103 7.43 2.52 13.71
N ALA A 104 7.17 3.77 13.29
CA ALA A 104 6.07 4.56 13.80
C ALA A 104 4.76 4.19 13.08
N HIS A 105 3.66 4.50 13.71
CA HIS A 105 2.31 4.23 13.21
C HIS A 105 1.66 5.49 12.66
N VAL A 106 0.52 5.34 11.98
CA VAL A 106 -0.29 6.47 11.49
C VAL A 106 -1.76 6.18 11.78
N ALA A 107 -2.45 7.11 12.42
CA ALA A 107 -3.89 7.12 12.54
C ALA A 107 -4.48 8.16 11.56
N ILE A 108 -5.28 7.72 10.60
CA ILE A 108 -6.01 8.61 9.70
C ILE A 108 -7.45 8.66 10.18
N ILE A 109 -7.84 9.78 10.78
CA ILE A 109 -9.08 9.93 11.53
C ILE A 109 -9.98 10.96 10.85
N GLY A 110 -11.29 10.75 10.84
CA GLY A 110 -12.26 11.72 10.33
C GLY A 110 -13.59 11.11 9.91
N PRO A 111 -14.57 11.92 9.52
CA PRO A 111 -15.91 11.47 9.16
C PRO A 111 -15.93 10.48 7.99
N VAL A 112 -17.07 9.84 7.78
CA VAL A 112 -17.28 8.93 6.64
C VAL A 112 -17.17 9.68 5.32
N GLY A 113 -16.39 9.13 4.37
CA GLY A 113 -16.33 9.64 3.00
C GLY A 113 -15.35 10.79 2.75
N VAL A 114 -14.54 11.20 3.74
CA VAL A 114 -13.55 12.29 3.57
C VAL A 114 -12.23 11.84 2.90
N GLY A 115 -12.07 10.55 2.57
CA GLY A 115 -10.89 10.06 1.84
C GLY A 115 -9.83 9.37 2.70
N LYS A 116 -10.13 8.94 3.92
CA LYS A 116 -9.18 8.23 4.81
C LYS A 116 -8.57 7.00 4.13
N THR A 117 -9.41 6.09 3.65
CA THR A 117 -9.00 4.89 2.91
C THR A 117 -8.15 5.23 1.69
N PHE A 118 -8.52 6.33 0.97
CA PHE A 118 -7.76 6.82 -0.16
C PHE A 118 -6.31 7.15 0.24
N LEU A 119 -6.13 7.98 1.27
CA LEU A 119 -4.80 8.38 1.72
C LEU A 119 -3.99 7.21 2.27
N ALA A 120 -4.62 6.28 2.99
CA ALA A 120 -3.95 5.05 3.46
C ALA A 120 -3.40 4.22 2.30
N HIS A 121 -4.23 3.96 1.27
CA HIS A 121 -3.80 3.23 0.07
C HIS A 121 -2.75 4.00 -0.73
N ALA A 122 -2.88 5.33 -0.86
CA ALA A 122 -1.90 6.18 -1.53
C ALA A 122 -0.50 6.09 -0.88
N LEU A 123 -0.43 6.11 0.45
CA LEU A 123 0.81 5.87 1.20
C LEU A 123 1.33 4.45 0.97
N GLY A 124 0.45 3.45 0.94
CA GLY A 124 0.78 2.07 0.58
C GLY A 124 1.41 1.94 -0.82
N HIS A 125 0.85 2.64 -1.83
CA HIS A 125 1.44 2.69 -3.17
C HIS A 125 2.83 3.32 -3.19
N ILE A 126 3.04 4.40 -2.43
CA ILE A 126 4.37 5.01 -2.29
C ILE A 126 5.35 4.03 -1.65
N ALA A 127 4.94 3.29 -0.62
CA ALA A 127 5.75 2.27 0.03
C ALA A 127 6.14 1.14 -0.95
N CYS A 128 5.19 0.62 -1.74
CA CYS A 128 5.46 -0.39 -2.77
C CYS A 128 6.45 0.10 -3.82
N ARG A 129 6.36 1.36 -4.27
CA ARG A 129 7.32 1.97 -5.20
C ARG A 129 8.73 2.08 -4.61
N ARG A 130 8.85 2.27 -3.29
CA ARG A 130 10.12 2.28 -2.54
C ARG A 130 10.60 0.89 -2.12
N GLY A 131 10.01 -0.19 -2.66
CA GLY A 131 10.44 -1.56 -2.42
C GLY A 131 9.93 -2.18 -1.12
N ARG A 132 9.10 -1.48 -0.34
CA ARG A 132 8.53 -1.98 0.91
C ARG A 132 7.37 -2.94 0.66
N THR A 133 7.21 -3.89 1.54
CA THR A 133 6.08 -4.82 1.54
C THR A 133 4.90 -4.22 2.28
N VAL A 134 3.71 -4.30 1.68
CA VAL A 134 2.48 -3.74 2.23
C VAL A 134 1.40 -4.81 2.24
N LEU A 135 0.52 -4.76 3.24
CA LEU A 135 -0.72 -5.54 3.27
C LEU A 135 -1.85 -4.62 3.75
N ALA A 136 -2.87 -4.46 2.91
CA ALA A 136 -4.04 -3.65 3.23
C ALA A 136 -5.28 -4.55 3.34
N MET A 137 -6.06 -4.35 4.39
CA MET A 137 -7.33 -5.03 4.59
C MET A 137 -8.22 -4.27 5.56
N ARG A 138 -9.51 -4.58 5.53
CA ARG A 138 -10.42 -4.09 6.55
C ARG A 138 -10.20 -4.86 7.86
N THR A 139 -10.34 -4.16 8.98
CA THR A 139 -10.16 -4.74 10.31
C THR A 139 -11.09 -5.92 10.56
N ASP A 140 -12.39 -5.80 10.19
CA ASP A 140 -13.36 -6.88 10.34
C ASP A 140 -13.01 -8.12 9.50
N HIS A 141 -12.47 -7.91 8.29
CA HIS A 141 -12.04 -9.01 7.43
C HIS A 141 -10.82 -9.74 8.01
N MET A 142 -9.85 -9.00 8.54
CA MET A 142 -8.69 -9.57 9.24
C MET A 142 -9.13 -10.48 10.40
N LEU A 143 -10.00 -9.97 11.27
CA LEU A 143 -10.49 -10.70 12.42
C LEU A 143 -11.27 -11.97 12.03
N LYS A 144 -12.14 -11.87 11.02
CA LYS A 144 -12.83 -13.04 10.45
C LYS A 144 -11.85 -14.07 9.90
N THR A 145 -10.81 -13.64 9.19
CA THR A 145 -9.78 -14.52 8.65
C THR A 145 -9.05 -15.27 9.77
N LEU A 146 -8.63 -14.58 10.83
CA LEU A 146 -7.99 -15.18 12.00
C LEU A 146 -8.91 -16.16 12.72
N LYS A 147 -10.20 -15.83 12.83
CA LYS A 147 -11.20 -16.74 13.43
C LYS A 147 -11.36 -18.02 12.62
N HIS A 148 -11.42 -17.92 11.29
CA HIS A 148 -11.45 -19.10 10.41
C HIS A 148 -10.17 -19.92 10.49
N ALA A 149 -9.01 -19.26 10.52
CA ALA A 149 -7.71 -19.91 10.60
C ALA A 149 -7.49 -20.74 11.88
N ARG A 150 -8.24 -20.45 12.94
CA ARG A 150 -8.26 -21.32 14.14
C ARG A 150 -8.97 -22.65 13.91
N LEU A 151 -9.93 -22.71 12.98
CA LEU A 151 -10.67 -23.93 12.69
C LEU A 151 -9.88 -24.95 11.87
N ASP A 152 -8.93 -24.45 11.05
CA ASP A 152 -8.09 -25.28 10.18
C ASP A 152 -6.61 -25.34 10.61
N ASN A 153 -6.30 -24.85 11.84
CA ASN A 153 -4.95 -24.78 12.42
C ASN A 153 -3.93 -23.94 11.62
N SER A 154 -4.39 -22.97 10.80
CA SER A 154 -3.50 -22.06 10.06
C SER A 154 -3.28 -20.70 10.76
N TYR A 155 -3.78 -20.51 11.98
CA TYR A 155 -3.73 -19.26 12.74
C TYR A 155 -2.33 -18.64 12.78
N ASP A 156 -1.31 -19.39 13.19
CA ASP A 156 0.06 -18.89 13.29
C ASP A 156 0.64 -18.47 11.91
N ALA A 157 0.19 -19.11 10.84
CA ALA A 157 0.60 -18.74 9.49
C ALA A 157 -0.04 -17.41 9.06
N GLU A 158 -1.32 -17.19 9.39
CA GLU A 158 -1.99 -15.91 9.10
C GLU A 158 -1.42 -14.78 9.95
N VAL A 159 -1.19 -14.98 11.25
CA VAL A 159 -0.52 -13.99 12.12
C VAL A 159 0.87 -13.64 11.56
N ARG A 160 1.68 -14.64 11.18
CA ARG A 160 3.00 -14.35 10.56
C ARG A 160 2.92 -13.52 9.31
N LYS A 161 1.91 -13.70 8.46
CA LYS A 161 1.71 -12.85 7.26
C LYS A 161 1.46 -11.40 7.64
N LEU A 162 0.63 -11.17 8.67
CA LEU A 162 0.34 -9.82 9.18
C LEU A 162 1.57 -9.16 9.80
N LEU A 163 2.43 -9.93 10.45
CA LEU A 163 3.63 -9.42 11.12
C LEU A 163 4.82 -9.23 10.16
N ALA A 164 4.87 -9.97 9.06
CA ALA A 164 6.03 -10.00 8.15
C ALA A 164 6.14 -8.79 7.21
N VAL A 165 5.06 -8.03 7.01
CA VAL A 165 5.07 -6.88 6.09
C VAL A 165 5.65 -5.64 6.75
N ASP A 166 6.34 -4.79 5.97
CA ASP A 166 6.85 -3.50 6.48
C ASP A 166 5.69 -2.58 6.93
N LEU A 167 4.58 -2.57 6.18
CA LEU A 167 3.41 -1.74 6.44
C LEU A 167 2.13 -2.57 6.43
N LEU A 168 1.40 -2.57 7.53
CA LEU A 168 0.04 -3.10 7.63
C LEU A 168 -0.95 -1.94 7.61
N ILE A 169 -1.96 -1.99 6.73
CA ILE A 169 -3.04 -1.01 6.64
C ILE A 169 -4.32 -1.70 7.12
N LEU A 170 -4.88 -1.19 8.22
CA LEU A 170 -6.15 -1.65 8.81
C LEU A 170 -7.22 -0.58 8.57
N ASP A 171 -8.06 -0.83 7.56
CA ASP A 171 -9.16 0.08 7.22
C ASP A 171 -10.38 -0.18 8.12
N ASP A 172 -11.18 0.84 8.36
CA ASP A 172 -12.37 0.81 9.23
C ASP A 172 -12.05 0.28 10.66
N PHE A 173 -10.96 0.77 11.25
CA PHE A 173 -10.53 0.40 12.60
C PHE A 173 -11.53 0.88 13.67
N ALA A 174 -11.82 0.03 14.65
CA ALA A 174 -12.73 0.29 15.75
C ALA A 174 -14.14 0.73 15.30
N LEU A 175 -14.63 0.18 14.17
CA LEU A 175 -15.97 0.47 13.67
C LEU A 175 -17.03 -0.25 14.53
N ASP A 176 -16.81 -1.53 14.81
CA ASP A 176 -17.70 -2.41 15.57
C ASP A 176 -17.10 -2.81 16.92
N THR A 177 -17.94 -3.27 17.83
CA THR A 177 -17.49 -3.89 19.09
C THR A 177 -16.92 -5.27 18.82
N LEU A 178 -15.79 -5.58 19.46
CA LEU A 178 -15.04 -6.81 19.30
C LEU A 178 -15.47 -7.87 20.33
N ASP A 179 -15.56 -9.12 19.93
CA ASP A 179 -15.68 -10.22 20.88
C ASP A 179 -14.36 -10.45 21.66
N PRO A 180 -14.35 -11.25 22.74
CA PRO A 180 -13.13 -11.50 23.53
C PRO A 180 -11.98 -12.08 22.73
N THR A 181 -12.26 -12.89 21.71
CA THR A 181 -11.23 -13.50 20.84
C THR A 181 -10.66 -12.46 19.88
N GLU A 182 -11.53 -11.70 19.23
CA GLU A 182 -11.16 -10.61 18.33
C GLU A 182 -10.34 -9.53 19.05
N SER A 183 -10.73 -9.19 20.29
CA SER A 183 -9.97 -8.26 21.14
C SER A 183 -8.57 -8.76 21.44
N ARG A 184 -8.41 -10.07 21.67
CA ARG A 184 -7.11 -10.70 21.91
C ARG A 184 -6.24 -10.68 20.65
N ASP A 185 -6.83 -11.01 19.49
CA ASP A 185 -6.13 -11.04 18.22
C ASP A 185 -5.61 -9.66 17.84
N LEU A 186 -6.48 -8.66 17.98
CA LEU A 186 -6.10 -7.27 17.67
C LEU A 186 -5.03 -6.76 18.65
N TYR A 187 -5.16 -7.07 19.96
CA TYR A 187 -4.13 -6.78 20.95
C TYR A 187 -2.77 -7.39 20.59
N GLU A 188 -2.75 -8.67 20.21
CA GLU A 188 -1.52 -9.38 19.82
C GLU A 188 -0.86 -8.69 18.62
N ILE A 189 -1.60 -8.38 17.56
CA ILE A 189 -1.07 -7.73 16.37
C ILE A 189 -0.52 -6.34 16.67
N LEU A 190 -1.25 -5.52 17.42
CA LEU A 190 -0.80 -4.17 17.78
C LEU A 190 0.47 -4.22 18.67
N THR A 191 0.53 -5.18 19.59
CA THR A 191 1.66 -5.35 20.50
C THR A 191 2.90 -5.87 19.79
N GLU A 192 2.77 -6.91 18.97
CA GLU A 192 3.90 -7.51 18.25
C GLU A 192 4.47 -6.57 17.17
N ARG A 193 3.63 -5.74 16.57
CA ARG A 193 4.11 -4.73 15.61
C ARG A 193 4.67 -3.47 16.25
N HIS A 194 4.45 -3.26 17.53
CA HIS A 194 5.03 -2.13 18.23
C HIS A 194 6.56 -2.19 18.15
N ARG A 195 7.22 -1.17 17.55
CA ARG A 195 8.67 -1.10 17.28
C ARG A 195 9.24 -2.18 16.34
N ALA A 196 8.39 -2.99 15.72
CA ALA A 196 8.80 -4.05 14.79
C ALA A 196 8.33 -3.80 13.36
N GLY A 197 7.22 -3.08 13.20
CA GLY A 197 6.68 -2.72 11.88
C GLY A 197 5.60 -1.66 12.00
N SER A 198 5.36 -0.92 10.93
CA SER A 198 4.41 0.18 10.95
C SER A 198 2.98 -0.28 10.66
N ILE A 199 2.02 0.41 11.27
CA ILE A 199 0.58 0.23 10.99
C ILE A 199 0.01 1.59 10.58
N ILE A 200 -0.83 1.60 9.54
CA ILE A 200 -1.76 2.69 9.28
C ILE A 200 -3.16 2.18 9.64
N VAL A 201 -3.87 2.90 10.50
CA VAL A 201 -5.29 2.67 10.74
C VAL A 201 -6.11 3.79 10.11
N THR A 202 -7.27 3.47 9.56
CA THR A 202 -8.27 4.49 9.23
C THR A 202 -9.47 4.31 10.16
N SER A 203 -9.96 5.38 10.76
CA SER A 203 -11.07 5.29 11.70
C SER A 203 -12.00 6.50 11.59
N ASN A 204 -13.28 6.26 11.86
CA ASN A 204 -14.27 7.33 12.01
C ASN A 204 -14.29 7.88 13.44
N ARG A 205 -13.57 7.28 14.36
CA ARG A 205 -13.50 7.60 15.79
C ARG A 205 -12.09 7.96 16.19
N GLY A 206 -11.94 8.78 17.21
CA GLY A 206 -10.65 9.06 17.83
C GLY A 206 -10.15 7.92 18.72
N PRO A 207 -8.85 7.94 19.11
CA PRO A 207 -8.25 6.90 19.95
C PRO A 207 -8.98 6.67 21.29
N ASP A 208 -9.52 7.71 21.90
CA ASP A 208 -10.26 7.60 23.16
C ASP A 208 -11.54 6.74 23.00
N GLU A 209 -12.17 6.79 21.82
CA GLU A 209 -13.35 6.01 21.52
C GLU A 209 -13.01 4.55 21.12
N TRP A 210 -11.76 4.24 20.75
CA TRP A 210 -11.37 2.87 20.41
C TRP A 210 -11.41 1.94 21.61
N LEU A 211 -11.16 2.47 22.83
CA LEU A 211 -11.15 1.70 24.07
C LEU A 211 -12.46 0.95 24.31
N ILE A 212 -13.59 1.59 23.99
CA ILE A 212 -14.92 1.01 24.23
C ILE A 212 -15.29 -0.10 23.24
N THR A 213 -14.53 -0.27 22.17
CA THR A 213 -14.80 -1.32 21.19
C THR A 213 -14.23 -2.68 21.59
N PHE A 214 -13.24 -2.71 22.50
CA PHE A 214 -12.65 -3.95 23.00
C PHE A 214 -13.49 -4.57 24.11
N ALA A 215 -13.54 -5.90 24.15
CA ALA A 215 -14.21 -6.64 25.22
C ALA A 215 -13.47 -6.58 26.57
N ASP A 216 -12.15 -6.34 26.55
CA ASP A 216 -11.31 -6.26 27.75
C ASP A 216 -10.68 -4.86 27.83
N PRO A 217 -11.14 -4.00 28.76
CA PRO A 217 -10.65 -2.63 28.88
C PRO A 217 -9.15 -2.52 29.18
N LEU A 218 -8.58 -3.46 29.93
CA LEU A 218 -7.17 -3.42 30.30
C LEU A 218 -6.27 -3.73 29.10
N ARG A 219 -6.65 -4.71 28.28
CA ARG A 219 -5.98 -4.98 27.00
C ARG A 219 -6.15 -3.84 26.03
N ALA A 220 -7.36 -3.28 25.95
CA ALA A 220 -7.62 -2.11 25.13
C ALA A 220 -6.65 -0.97 25.45
N GLN A 221 -6.58 -0.57 26.73
CA GLN A 221 -5.70 0.49 27.17
C GLN A 221 -4.23 0.20 26.83
N SER A 222 -3.76 -1.02 27.08
CA SER A 222 -2.38 -1.42 26.78
C SER A 222 -2.06 -1.42 25.29
N ALA A 223 -3.00 -1.86 24.41
CA ALA A 223 -2.80 -1.88 22.97
C ALA A 223 -2.83 -0.48 22.35
N ILE A 224 -3.83 0.32 22.75
CA ILE A 224 -4.04 1.67 22.22
C ILE A 224 -2.92 2.60 22.67
N ASP A 225 -2.50 2.52 23.93
CA ASP A 225 -1.35 3.30 24.44
C ASP A 225 -0.07 3.01 23.64
N ARG A 226 0.25 1.73 23.38
CA ARG A 226 1.41 1.37 22.55
C ARG A 226 1.31 1.90 21.11
N PHE A 227 0.13 1.83 20.52
CA PHE A 227 -0.08 2.34 19.18
C PHE A 227 0.08 3.87 19.15
N THR A 228 -0.63 4.59 20.01
CA THR A 228 -0.69 6.06 20.01
C THR A 228 0.62 6.70 20.47
N SER A 229 1.35 6.07 21.39
CA SER A 229 2.64 6.58 21.88
C SER A 229 3.71 6.72 20.78
N ASN A 230 3.52 6.06 19.63
CA ASN A 230 4.42 6.11 18.48
C ASN A 230 3.65 6.28 17.18
N ALA A 231 2.60 7.10 17.16
CA ALA A 231 1.76 7.32 15.99
C ALA A 231 1.69 8.80 15.60
N TYR A 232 1.53 9.03 14.30
CA TYR A 232 1.14 10.31 13.73
C TYR A 232 -0.38 10.33 13.54
N ASP A 233 -1.04 11.39 13.97
CA ASP A 233 -2.48 11.56 13.83
C ASP A 233 -2.78 12.50 12.66
N LEU A 234 -3.24 11.96 11.54
CA LEU A 234 -3.71 12.72 10.39
C LEU A 234 -5.24 12.86 10.48
N VAL A 235 -5.68 13.95 11.06
CA VAL A 235 -7.12 14.25 11.19
C VAL A 235 -7.61 14.91 9.90
N ILE A 236 -8.70 14.37 9.33
CA ILE A 236 -9.36 14.90 8.13
C ILE A 236 -10.75 15.37 8.51
N GLU A 237 -11.02 16.64 8.27
CA GLU A 237 -12.32 17.27 8.47
C GLU A 237 -12.95 17.62 7.13
N GLY A 238 -14.27 17.68 7.04
CA GLY A 238 -14.97 18.14 5.86
C GLY A 238 -16.15 17.28 5.43
N GLU A 239 -16.62 17.54 4.20
CA GLU A 239 -17.81 16.90 3.63
C GLU A 239 -17.45 15.57 2.95
N SER A 240 -18.41 14.63 2.99
CA SER A 240 -18.25 13.34 2.30
C SER A 240 -18.11 13.53 0.76
N TYR A 241 -16.98 13.10 0.21
CA TYR A 241 -16.74 13.08 -1.23
C TYR A 241 -17.74 12.17 -1.99
N ARG A 242 -18.22 11.09 -1.34
CA ARG A 242 -19.21 10.19 -1.94
C ARG A 242 -20.54 10.87 -2.27
N GLN A 243 -20.88 11.97 -1.58
CA GLN A 243 -22.10 12.75 -1.88
C GLN A 243 -22.01 13.45 -3.23
N ARG A 244 -20.80 13.81 -3.71
CA ARG A 244 -20.59 14.41 -5.03
C ARG A 244 -20.76 13.41 -6.17
N LEU A 245 -20.55 12.13 -5.90
CA LEU A 245 -20.65 11.05 -6.89
C LEU A 245 -22.08 10.53 -7.07
N LYS A 246 -23.07 11.11 -6.35
CA LYS A 246 -24.47 10.73 -6.54
C LYS A 246 -24.90 11.02 -7.97
N PRO A 247 -25.54 10.05 -8.65
CA PRO A 247 -26.11 10.28 -9.97
C PRO A 247 -27.15 11.41 -9.85
N THR A 248 -26.91 12.52 -10.52
CA THR A 248 -27.93 13.56 -10.72
C THR A 248 -28.67 13.23 -12.01
N LEU A 249 -29.98 13.06 -11.93
CA LEU A 249 -30.81 13.07 -13.14
C LEU A 249 -30.58 14.42 -13.83
N LYS A 250 -29.93 14.41 -15.01
CA LYS A 250 -29.92 15.60 -15.86
C LYS A 250 -31.40 15.90 -16.12
N SER A 251 -31.91 17.00 -15.58
CA SER A 251 -33.22 17.52 -16.00
C SER A 251 -33.13 17.70 -17.51
N ALA A 252 -33.97 16.98 -18.24
CA ALA A 252 -34.16 17.29 -19.65
C ALA A 252 -34.58 18.77 -19.68
N ALA A 253 -33.74 19.59 -20.30
CA ALA A 253 -34.10 20.97 -20.58
C ALA A 253 -35.31 20.98 -21.54
N PRO A 254 -36.27 21.88 -21.34
CA PRO A 254 -37.47 21.97 -22.16
C PRO A 254 -37.15 22.33 -23.62
#